data_8fa18d2479b570fe604d229cec38ecec
#
_entry.id   8fa18d2479b570fe604d229cec38ecec
#
_cell.length_a   1.000
_cell.length_b   1.000
_cell.length_c   1.000
_cell.angle_alpha   90.00
_cell.angle_beta   90.00
_cell.angle_gamma   90.00
#
_symmetry.space_group_name_H-M   'P 1'
#
loop_
_entity.id
_entity.type
_entity.pdbx_description
1 polymer ?
#
loop_
_entity_poly.entity_id
_entity_poly.type
_entity_poly.pdbx_seq_one_letter_code
_entity_poly.pdbx_strand_id
1 'polypeptide(L)'
;SNLQEVTLLVDGDIRKHIDPWQFLYRLNEESIFCPGCHMAKSSMFFKVNPDGSIYPARRGQNWQMLLPLYYKYKRYFLNKPLYNYVIYEDSMSRGDSNYEKSRYRFEEHEEIIKKVLKKIEDVQKVDMKEYFKFIDEKYAKLRMSLAIKYSKPDVFVQEYRKKKATIGLDIQDFLGYMKFKIPFLKVVIDVLYRIVGRLIFFRKLKEMKQIF
;
A
#
# COMPACT_ATOMS: atom_id res chain seq x y z
N SER A 1 -11.30 14.93 -29.96
CA SER A 1 -11.22 14.26 -28.64
C SER A 1 -11.72 15.26 -27.59
N ASN A 2 -12.93 15.02 -27.09
CA ASN A 2 -13.48 15.81 -26.01
C ASN A 2 -12.71 15.45 -24.72
N LEU A 3 -11.79 16.31 -24.33
CA LEU A 3 -11.20 16.30 -23.00
C LEU A 3 -12.30 16.70 -22.03
N GLN A 4 -12.95 15.72 -21.42
CA GLN A 4 -13.85 15.97 -20.33
C GLN A 4 -13.05 16.38 -19.08
N GLU A 5 -13.61 17.29 -18.39
CA GLU A 5 -13.26 18.00 -17.19
C GLU A 5 -12.30 17.33 -16.22
N VAL A 6 -11.26 18.06 -15.85
CA VAL A 6 -10.26 17.67 -14.87
C VAL A 6 -10.88 17.65 -13.47
N THR A 7 -11.26 16.50 -13.00
CA THR A 7 -11.52 16.32 -11.57
C THR A 7 -10.17 16.37 -10.84
N LEU A 8 -10.00 17.31 -9.92
CA LEU A 8 -8.88 17.30 -8.99
C LEU A 8 -8.93 15.98 -8.20
N LEU A 9 -8.07 15.04 -8.54
CA LEU A 9 -7.89 13.78 -7.82
C LEU A 9 -7.23 13.98 -6.43
N VAL A 10 -7.07 15.20 -5.98
CA VAL A 10 -6.62 15.47 -4.62
C VAL A 10 -7.84 15.35 -3.73
N ASP A 11 -8.03 14.15 -3.21
CA ASP A 11 -8.84 13.94 -2.02
C ASP A 11 -8.42 14.99 -0.98
N GLY A 12 -9.36 15.73 -0.43
CA GLY A 12 -9.15 16.94 0.38
C GLY A 12 -8.32 16.76 1.66
N ASP A 13 -7.71 15.60 1.89
CA ASP A 13 -6.83 15.39 3.02
C ASP A 13 -5.36 15.68 2.67
N ILE A 14 -5.06 16.98 2.52
CA ILE A 14 -3.70 17.49 2.31
C ILE A 14 -2.71 16.95 3.37
N ARG A 15 -3.16 16.64 4.58
CA ARG A 15 -2.35 16.09 5.66
C ARG A 15 -1.63 14.80 5.24
N LYS A 16 -2.27 13.92 4.48
CA LYS A 16 -1.66 12.69 3.97
C LYS A 16 -0.48 12.95 3.02
N HIS A 17 -0.34 14.17 2.52
CA HIS A 17 0.71 14.52 1.57
C HIS A 17 1.90 15.26 2.20
N ILE A 18 1.70 15.92 3.34
CA ILE A 18 2.73 16.71 4.05
C ILE A 18 3.04 16.19 5.45
N ASP A 19 2.24 15.27 5.94
CA ASP A 19 2.37 14.65 7.25
C ASP A 19 3.69 13.84 7.35
N PRO A 20 4.36 13.83 8.51
CA PRO A 20 5.50 12.94 8.77
C PRO A 20 5.19 11.45 8.54
N TRP A 21 3.92 11.05 8.58
CA TRP A 21 3.47 9.69 8.35
C TRP A 21 3.28 9.30 6.88
N GLN A 22 3.57 10.19 5.94
CA GLN A 22 3.34 9.93 4.51
C GLN A 22 4.03 8.66 3.99
N PHE A 23 5.18 8.26 4.55
CA PHE A 23 5.82 7.01 4.20
C PHE A 23 4.92 5.80 4.50
N LEU A 24 4.31 5.77 5.69
CA LEU A 24 3.36 4.72 6.08
C LEU A 24 2.06 4.77 5.28
N TYR A 25 1.53 5.96 5.00
CA TYR A 25 0.37 6.10 4.10
C TYR A 25 0.68 5.54 2.70
N ARG A 26 1.90 5.73 2.20
CA ARG A 26 2.33 5.14 0.92
C ARG A 26 2.47 3.64 1.01
N LEU A 27 3.08 3.11 2.05
CA LEU A 27 3.15 1.67 2.28
C LEU A 27 1.76 1.03 2.39
N ASN A 28 0.79 1.75 2.96
CA ASN A 28 -0.59 1.29 3.07
C ASN A 28 -1.46 1.61 1.83
N GLU A 29 -0.89 2.25 0.81
CA GLU A 29 -1.60 2.65 -0.42
C GLU A 29 -2.78 3.62 -0.20
N GLU A 30 -2.78 4.34 0.91
CA GLU A 30 -3.85 5.30 1.26
C GLU A 30 -3.71 6.67 0.60
N SER A 31 -2.62 6.94 -0.09
CA SER A 31 -2.41 8.23 -0.74
C SER A 31 -2.29 8.09 -2.25
N ILE A 32 -2.80 9.10 -2.97
CA ILE A 32 -2.73 9.16 -4.43
C ILE A 32 -1.27 9.13 -4.89
N PHE A 33 -1.01 8.29 -5.86
CA PHE A 33 0.30 8.10 -6.43
C PHE A 33 0.24 8.24 -7.96
N CYS A 34 0.25 9.48 -8.43
CA CYS A 34 0.35 9.77 -9.84
C CYS A 34 1.82 10.01 -10.22
N PRO A 35 2.40 9.22 -11.13
CA PRO A 35 3.82 9.31 -11.49
C PRO A 35 4.26 10.70 -11.95
N GLY A 36 3.46 11.36 -12.77
CA GLY A 36 3.75 12.67 -13.32
C GLY A 36 3.61 13.84 -12.34
N CYS A 37 3.12 13.59 -11.11
CA CYS A 37 2.92 14.62 -10.09
C CYS A 37 4.07 14.72 -9.08
N HIS A 38 5.22 14.13 -9.36
CA HIS A 38 6.36 14.13 -8.45
C HIS A 38 7.57 14.82 -9.05
N MET A 39 8.22 15.64 -8.22
CA MET A 39 9.50 16.27 -8.55
C MET A 39 10.45 16.07 -7.37
N ALA A 40 11.68 15.69 -7.64
CA ALA A 40 12.72 15.50 -6.63
C ALA A 40 14.02 16.14 -7.08
N LYS A 41 14.79 16.66 -6.12
CA LYS A 41 16.18 17.10 -6.39
C LYS A 41 17.00 15.86 -6.73
N SER A 42 17.69 15.86 -7.88
CA SER A 42 18.54 14.74 -8.33
C SER A 42 19.60 14.36 -7.30
N SER A 43 20.22 15.35 -6.65
CA SER A 43 21.21 15.12 -5.59
C SER A 43 20.63 14.37 -4.38
N MET A 44 19.37 14.59 -4.02
CA MET A 44 18.68 13.84 -2.95
C MET A 44 18.27 12.45 -3.44
N PHE A 45 17.81 12.35 -4.69
CA PHE A 45 17.46 11.09 -5.29
C PHE A 45 18.63 10.10 -5.30
N PHE A 46 19.80 10.52 -5.80
CA PHE A 46 20.99 9.66 -5.86
C PHE A 46 21.62 9.38 -4.49
N LYS A 47 21.36 10.18 -3.45
CA LYS A 47 21.75 9.84 -2.07
C LYS A 47 20.99 8.63 -1.52
N VAL A 48 19.76 8.39 -1.93
CA VAL A 48 18.92 7.26 -1.47
C VAL A 48 18.78 6.14 -2.50
N ASN A 49 19.20 6.40 -3.74
CA ASN A 49 19.24 5.46 -4.87
C ASN A 49 20.60 5.57 -5.57
N PRO A 50 21.72 5.22 -4.90
CA PRO A 50 23.06 5.51 -5.40
C PRO A 50 23.38 4.79 -6.71
N ASP A 51 22.81 3.62 -6.93
CA ASP A 51 22.96 2.82 -8.14
C ASP A 51 22.05 3.25 -9.30
N GLY A 52 21.05 4.10 -9.02
CA GLY A 52 20.03 4.51 -10.00
C GLY A 52 19.17 3.36 -10.52
N SER A 53 19.36 2.15 -10.01
CA SER A 53 18.68 0.95 -10.50
C SER A 53 17.32 0.72 -9.85
N ILE A 54 16.43 0.07 -10.60
CA ILE A 54 15.16 -0.44 -10.11
C ILE A 54 15.05 -1.93 -10.42
N TYR A 55 14.37 -2.67 -9.56
CA TYR A 55 14.01 -4.05 -9.82
C TYR A 55 13.06 -4.14 -11.01
N PRO A 56 13.36 -4.97 -12.01
CA PRO A 56 12.50 -5.12 -13.18
C PRO A 56 11.19 -5.80 -12.80
N ALA A 57 10.10 -5.05 -12.82
CA ALA A 57 8.76 -5.51 -12.56
C ALA A 57 7.77 -4.78 -13.48
N ARG A 58 6.63 -5.38 -13.72
CA ARG A 58 5.59 -4.77 -14.55
C ARG A 58 5.01 -3.49 -13.93
N ARG A 59 5.03 -3.40 -12.60
CA ARG A 59 4.44 -2.30 -11.81
C ARG A 59 5.42 -1.81 -10.73
N GLY A 60 5.05 -0.76 -10.03
CA GLY A 60 5.74 -0.33 -8.82
C GLY A 60 7.05 0.44 -9.01
N GLN A 61 7.38 0.89 -10.23
CA GLN A 61 8.58 1.70 -10.50
C GLN A 61 8.62 2.94 -9.61
N ASN A 62 7.47 3.58 -9.42
CA ASN A 62 7.35 4.78 -8.60
C ASN A 62 7.64 4.50 -7.12
N TRP A 63 7.20 3.37 -6.58
CA TRP A 63 7.54 2.99 -5.22
C TRP A 63 9.04 2.82 -5.03
N GLN A 64 9.68 2.18 -5.98
CA GLN A 64 11.12 1.94 -5.94
C GLN A 64 11.93 3.24 -5.96
N MET A 65 11.48 4.24 -6.73
CA MET A 65 12.16 5.53 -6.82
C MET A 65 11.84 6.46 -5.65
N LEU A 66 10.60 6.50 -5.21
CA LEU A 66 10.12 7.56 -4.31
C LEU A 66 10.01 7.15 -2.84
N LEU A 67 9.77 5.86 -2.52
CA LEU A 67 9.70 5.45 -1.11
C LEU A 67 11.01 5.71 -0.34
N PRO A 68 12.22 5.48 -0.90
CA PRO A 68 13.46 5.84 -0.21
C PRO A 68 13.58 7.33 0.08
N LEU A 69 13.04 8.19 -0.81
CA LEU A 69 12.98 9.63 -0.59
C LEU A 69 11.99 10.00 0.52
N TYR A 70 10.79 9.40 0.50
CA TYR A 70 9.77 9.66 1.50
C TYR A 70 10.14 9.19 2.90
N TYR A 71 10.99 8.18 2.99
CA TYR A 71 11.52 7.74 4.25
C TYR A 71 12.52 8.75 4.84
N LYS A 72 13.37 9.34 4.02
CA LYS A 72 14.48 10.20 4.48
C LYS A 72 14.19 11.69 4.50
N TYR A 73 13.34 12.17 3.58
CA TYR A 73 13.16 13.60 3.35
C TYR A 73 11.71 14.04 3.47
N LYS A 74 11.51 15.25 3.99
CA LYS A 74 10.21 15.92 3.97
C LYS A 74 9.80 16.22 2.53
N ARG A 75 8.51 16.08 2.26
CA ARG A 75 7.88 16.44 1.00
C ARG A 75 7.04 17.70 1.18
N TYR A 76 7.10 18.57 0.20
CA TYR A 76 6.16 19.67 0.06
C TYR A 76 5.04 19.26 -0.91
N PHE A 77 3.85 19.69 -0.62
CA PHE A 77 2.69 19.49 -1.47
C PHE A 77 2.26 20.82 -2.07
N LEU A 78 2.23 20.88 -3.41
CA LEU A 78 1.72 22.04 -4.15
C LEU A 78 0.28 21.74 -4.60
N ASN A 79 -0.70 22.34 -3.92
CA ASN A 79 -2.12 22.18 -4.25
C ASN A 79 -2.51 23.05 -5.46
N LYS A 80 -2.00 22.69 -6.63
CA LYS A 80 -2.32 23.30 -7.93
C LYS A 80 -2.49 22.21 -8.98
N PRO A 81 -3.47 22.30 -9.89
CA PRO A 81 -3.66 21.36 -10.98
C PRO A 81 -2.59 21.61 -12.07
N LEU A 82 -1.44 20.94 -11.94
CA LEU A 82 -0.31 21.09 -12.88
C LEU A 82 -0.12 19.88 -13.81
N TYR A 83 -0.97 18.86 -13.67
CA TYR A 83 -0.83 17.62 -14.42
C TYR A 83 -2.18 17.09 -14.89
N ASN A 84 -2.28 16.76 -16.18
CA ASN A 84 -3.47 16.12 -16.75
C ASN A 84 -3.25 14.61 -16.80
N TYR A 85 -4.06 13.85 -16.08
CA TYR A 85 -4.05 12.41 -16.11
C TYR A 85 -5.12 11.90 -17.09
N VAL A 86 -4.67 11.40 -18.22
CA VAL A 86 -5.57 10.82 -19.24
C VAL A 86 -5.91 9.39 -18.86
N ILE A 87 -7.22 9.10 -18.78
CA ILE A 87 -7.72 7.79 -18.42
C ILE A 87 -8.10 7.03 -19.69
N TYR A 88 -7.46 5.89 -19.91
CA TYR A 88 -7.79 4.96 -20.99
C TYR A 88 -8.52 3.74 -20.43
N GLU A 89 -9.50 3.20 -21.18
CA GLU A 89 -10.25 2.01 -20.79
C GLU A 89 -9.33 0.79 -20.61
N ASP A 90 -8.33 0.64 -21.47
CA ASP A 90 -7.37 -0.47 -21.47
C ASP A 90 -6.12 -0.23 -20.61
N SER A 91 -6.17 0.71 -19.65
CA SER A 91 -5.01 0.97 -18.80
C SER A 91 -4.64 -0.24 -17.95
N MET A 92 -3.34 -0.48 -17.74
CA MET A 92 -2.80 -1.59 -16.94
C MET A 92 -3.40 -1.67 -15.51
N SER A 93 -3.84 -0.55 -14.95
CA SER A 93 -4.45 -0.48 -13.61
C SER A 93 -5.88 -1.01 -13.56
N ARG A 94 -6.55 -1.18 -14.70
CA ARG A 94 -7.94 -1.67 -14.80
C ARG A 94 -8.04 -3.15 -15.19
N GLY A 95 -6.95 -3.81 -15.54
CA GLY A 95 -6.93 -5.18 -16.05
C GLY A 95 -7.13 -6.30 -15.01
N ASP A 96 -7.28 -5.99 -13.71
CA ASP A 96 -7.35 -6.99 -12.66
C ASP A 96 -8.79 -7.40 -12.34
N SER A 97 -9.45 -8.02 -13.32
CA SER A 97 -10.87 -8.36 -13.27
C SER A 97 -11.20 -9.72 -12.63
N ASN A 98 -10.21 -10.55 -12.30
CA ASN A 98 -10.43 -11.88 -11.73
C ASN A 98 -9.51 -12.17 -10.53
N TYR A 99 -9.76 -13.32 -9.88
CA TYR A 99 -9.01 -13.76 -8.69
C TYR A 99 -7.51 -13.88 -8.95
N GLU A 100 -7.10 -14.59 -10.01
CA GLU A 100 -5.70 -14.91 -10.27
C GLU A 100 -4.89 -13.64 -10.59
N LYS A 101 -5.44 -12.74 -11.40
CA LYS A 101 -4.79 -11.44 -11.70
C LYS A 101 -4.65 -10.57 -10.46
N SER A 102 -5.69 -10.53 -9.60
CA SER A 102 -5.63 -9.78 -8.35
C SER A 102 -4.63 -10.37 -7.36
N ARG A 103 -4.59 -11.71 -7.25
CA ARG A 103 -3.64 -12.43 -6.42
C ARG A 103 -2.21 -12.15 -6.88
N TYR A 104 -1.93 -12.34 -8.18
CA TYR A 104 -0.62 -12.05 -8.76
C TYR A 104 -0.17 -10.62 -8.50
N ARG A 105 -1.08 -9.65 -8.63
CA ARG A 105 -0.79 -8.25 -8.30
C ARG A 105 -0.36 -8.08 -6.84
N PHE A 106 -1.04 -8.72 -5.89
CA PHE A 106 -0.65 -8.61 -4.48
C PHE A 106 0.72 -9.23 -4.22
N GLU A 107 1.03 -10.37 -4.83
CA GLU A 107 2.34 -11.03 -4.72
C GLU A 107 3.45 -10.14 -5.30
N GLU A 108 3.24 -9.58 -6.49
CA GLU A 108 4.18 -8.65 -7.15
C GLU A 108 4.41 -7.38 -6.31
N HIS A 109 3.33 -6.77 -5.81
CA HIS A 109 3.43 -5.57 -4.98
C HIS A 109 4.15 -5.84 -3.65
N GLU A 110 3.83 -6.94 -2.98
CA GLU A 110 4.50 -7.35 -1.74
C GLU A 110 6.00 -7.52 -1.95
N GLU A 111 6.39 -8.22 -3.02
CA GLU A 111 7.79 -8.44 -3.36
C GLU A 111 8.52 -7.13 -3.65
N ILE A 112 7.95 -6.26 -4.47
CA ILE A 112 8.52 -4.95 -4.80
C ILE A 112 8.73 -4.11 -3.54
N ILE A 113 7.72 -4.00 -2.69
CA ILE A 113 7.84 -3.19 -1.47
C ILE A 113 8.91 -3.75 -0.53
N LYS A 114 8.98 -5.08 -0.36
CA LYS A 114 10.02 -5.72 0.45
C LYS A 114 11.42 -5.44 -0.10
N LYS A 115 11.62 -5.46 -1.41
CA LYS A 115 12.88 -5.08 -2.04
C LYS A 115 13.22 -3.61 -1.81
N VAL A 116 12.23 -2.73 -1.86
CA VAL A 116 12.42 -1.31 -1.54
C VAL A 116 12.80 -1.11 -0.08
N LEU A 117 12.11 -1.78 0.86
CA LEU A 117 12.47 -1.72 2.28
C LEU A 117 13.88 -2.21 2.53
N LYS A 118 14.28 -3.31 1.88
CA LYS A 118 15.66 -3.82 1.96
C LYS A 118 16.67 -2.80 1.41
N LYS A 119 16.38 -2.16 0.29
CA LYS A 119 17.23 -1.08 -0.26
C LYS A 119 17.35 0.10 0.71
N ILE A 120 16.26 0.51 1.35
CA ILE A 120 16.29 1.57 2.37
C ILE A 120 17.18 1.16 3.54
N GLU A 121 17.00 -0.06 4.06
CA GLU A 121 17.82 -0.62 5.15
C GLU A 121 19.31 -0.59 4.79
N ASP A 122 19.68 -1.11 3.62
CA ASP A 122 21.07 -1.23 3.19
C ASP A 122 21.73 0.11 2.88
N VAL A 123 21.02 1.04 2.23
CA VAL A 123 21.58 2.34 1.81
C VAL A 123 21.59 3.34 2.97
N GLN A 124 20.53 3.36 3.77
CA GLN A 124 20.38 4.37 4.83
C GLN A 124 20.85 3.86 6.20
N LYS A 125 21.25 2.57 6.31
CA LYS A 125 21.75 1.93 7.54
C LYS A 125 20.76 2.02 8.71
N VAL A 126 19.51 1.72 8.44
CA VAL A 126 18.39 1.78 9.39
C VAL A 126 17.71 0.42 9.51
N ASP A 127 17.07 0.15 10.65
CA ASP A 127 16.29 -1.08 10.86
C ASP A 127 14.89 -0.93 10.26
N MET A 128 14.53 -1.85 9.36
CA MET A 128 13.23 -1.90 8.70
C MET A 128 12.32 -3.03 9.20
N LYS A 129 12.70 -3.74 10.27
CA LYS A 129 11.99 -4.93 10.76
C LYS A 129 10.50 -4.72 10.99
N GLU A 130 10.11 -3.62 11.63
CA GLU A 130 8.68 -3.33 11.90
C GLU A 130 7.91 -3.02 10.61
N TYR A 131 8.58 -2.41 9.61
CA TYR A 131 7.97 -2.17 8.30
C TYR A 131 7.80 -3.47 7.51
N PHE A 132 8.76 -4.39 7.56
CA PHE A 132 8.59 -5.72 6.97
C PHE A 132 7.41 -6.46 7.59
N LYS A 133 7.31 -6.46 8.92
CA LYS A 133 6.18 -7.05 9.63
C LYS A 133 4.84 -6.42 9.23
N PHE A 134 4.80 -5.08 9.11
CA PHE A 134 3.62 -4.36 8.64
C PHE A 134 3.20 -4.80 7.23
N ILE A 135 4.15 -4.97 6.30
CA ILE A 135 3.88 -5.43 4.94
C ILE A 135 3.39 -6.88 4.92
N ASP A 136 4.00 -7.78 5.69
CA ASP A 136 3.57 -9.17 5.83
C ASP A 136 2.11 -9.25 6.31
N GLU A 137 1.76 -8.49 7.35
CA GLU A 137 0.39 -8.43 7.87
C GLU A 137 -0.60 -7.87 6.84
N LYS A 138 -0.23 -6.78 6.16
CA LYS A 138 -1.07 -6.13 5.15
C LYS A 138 -1.43 -7.10 4.03
N TYR A 139 -0.42 -7.74 3.42
CA TYR A 139 -0.68 -8.61 2.28
C TYR A 139 -1.33 -9.94 2.68
N ALA A 140 -1.08 -10.47 3.88
CA ALA A 140 -1.85 -11.59 4.40
C ALA A 140 -3.35 -11.26 4.51
N LYS A 141 -3.70 -10.08 5.04
CA LYS A 141 -5.09 -9.60 5.10
C LYS A 141 -5.71 -9.38 3.72
N LEU A 142 -4.95 -8.82 2.77
CA LEU A 142 -5.41 -8.63 1.41
C LEU A 142 -5.71 -9.97 0.72
N ARG A 143 -4.85 -10.98 0.87
CA ARG A 143 -5.11 -12.33 0.34
C ARG A 143 -6.32 -12.98 0.97
N MET A 144 -6.49 -12.89 2.28
CA MET A 144 -7.71 -13.38 2.96
C MET A 144 -8.97 -12.68 2.46
N SER A 145 -8.94 -11.35 2.33
CA SER A 145 -10.06 -10.56 1.82
C SER A 145 -10.41 -10.92 0.37
N LEU A 146 -9.39 -11.16 -0.45
CA LEU A 146 -9.56 -11.61 -1.84
C LEU A 146 -10.23 -12.99 -1.90
N ALA A 147 -9.80 -13.92 -1.03
CA ALA A 147 -10.39 -15.25 -0.93
C ALA A 147 -11.88 -15.19 -0.53
N ILE A 148 -12.25 -14.29 0.39
CA ILE A 148 -13.66 -14.06 0.74
C ILE A 148 -14.44 -13.50 -0.46
N LYS A 149 -13.88 -12.49 -1.14
CA LYS A 149 -14.53 -11.82 -2.29
C LYS A 149 -14.87 -12.81 -3.41
N TYR A 150 -13.98 -13.76 -3.66
CA TYR A 150 -14.13 -14.73 -4.75
C TYR A 150 -14.59 -16.12 -4.29
N SER A 151 -15.12 -16.23 -3.06
CA SER A 151 -15.65 -17.49 -2.50
C SER A 151 -14.66 -18.67 -2.58
N LYS A 152 -13.40 -18.43 -2.15
CA LYS A 152 -12.31 -19.43 -2.11
C LYS A 152 -12.05 -19.86 -0.65
N PRO A 153 -12.87 -20.75 -0.07
CA PRO A 153 -12.78 -21.09 1.36
C PRO A 153 -11.45 -21.73 1.75
N ASP A 154 -10.94 -22.63 0.92
CA ASP A 154 -9.70 -23.34 1.23
C ASP A 154 -8.50 -22.39 1.28
N VAL A 155 -8.45 -21.44 0.34
CA VAL A 155 -7.41 -20.40 0.32
C VAL A 155 -7.51 -19.49 1.55
N PHE A 156 -8.72 -19.09 1.93
CA PHE A 156 -8.92 -18.30 3.15
C PHE A 156 -8.39 -19.02 4.41
N VAL A 157 -8.75 -20.29 4.58
CA VAL A 157 -8.31 -21.10 5.73
C VAL A 157 -6.79 -21.27 5.72
N GLN A 158 -6.19 -21.49 4.56
CA GLN A 158 -4.74 -21.62 4.41
C GLN A 158 -4.02 -20.31 4.82
N GLU A 159 -4.43 -19.16 4.27
CA GLU A 159 -3.84 -17.86 4.60
C GLU A 159 -4.04 -17.50 6.08
N TYR A 160 -5.22 -17.78 6.63
CA TYR A 160 -5.52 -17.56 8.05
C TYR A 160 -4.60 -18.38 8.98
N ARG A 161 -4.41 -19.67 8.67
CA ARG A 161 -3.49 -20.55 9.41
C ARG A 161 -2.04 -20.08 9.30
N LYS A 162 -1.61 -19.73 8.08
CA LYS A 162 -0.28 -19.20 7.83
C LYS A 162 -0.02 -17.94 8.64
N LYS A 163 -0.94 -16.97 8.58
CA LYS A 163 -0.82 -15.73 9.35
C LYS A 163 -0.77 -16.00 10.85
N LYS A 164 -1.64 -16.89 11.36
CA LYS A 164 -1.63 -17.31 12.79
C LYS A 164 -0.27 -17.84 13.23
N ALA A 165 0.37 -18.66 12.38
CA ALA A 165 1.65 -19.29 12.72
C ALA A 165 2.85 -18.33 12.64
N THR A 166 2.82 -17.33 11.74
CA THR A 166 3.99 -16.48 11.43
C THR A 166 3.95 -15.12 12.10
N ILE A 167 2.77 -14.49 12.16
CA ILE A 167 2.63 -13.09 12.57
C ILE A 167 1.74 -12.96 13.81
N GLY A 168 0.78 -13.85 13.96
CA GLY A 168 -0.31 -13.79 14.93
C GLY A 168 -1.59 -13.23 14.32
N LEU A 169 -2.67 -13.34 15.07
CA LEU A 169 -4.00 -12.86 14.67
C LEU A 169 -4.40 -11.64 15.49
N ASP A 170 -5.15 -10.77 14.87
CA ASP A 170 -5.79 -9.63 15.53
C ASP A 170 -7.32 -9.71 15.42
N ILE A 171 -8.01 -8.76 16.06
CA ILE A 171 -9.47 -8.69 16.05
C ILE A 171 -10.04 -8.53 14.63
N GLN A 172 -9.33 -7.90 13.73
CA GLN A 172 -9.73 -7.76 12.33
C GLN A 172 -9.71 -9.09 11.60
N ASP A 173 -8.73 -9.96 11.89
CA ASP A 173 -8.67 -11.31 11.34
C ASP A 173 -9.84 -12.16 11.84
N PHE A 174 -10.18 -12.02 13.12
CA PHE A 174 -11.36 -12.68 13.70
C PHE A 174 -12.65 -12.21 13.00
N LEU A 175 -12.84 -10.91 12.82
CA LEU A 175 -13.99 -10.39 12.08
C LEU A 175 -14.04 -10.92 10.64
N GLY A 176 -12.89 -11.01 9.96
CA GLY A 176 -12.78 -11.63 8.65
C GLY A 176 -13.20 -13.11 8.65
N TYR A 177 -12.78 -13.87 9.67
CA TYR A 177 -13.18 -15.25 9.86
C TYR A 177 -14.69 -15.39 10.14
N MET A 178 -15.25 -14.53 10.98
CA MET A 178 -16.69 -14.49 11.26
C MET A 178 -17.51 -14.18 9.99
N LYS A 179 -17.06 -13.23 9.18
CA LYS A 179 -17.67 -12.93 7.88
C LYS A 179 -17.68 -14.14 6.93
N PHE A 180 -16.62 -14.95 6.98
CA PHE A 180 -16.53 -16.19 6.22
C PHE A 180 -17.50 -17.27 6.74
N LYS A 181 -17.61 -17.42 8.09
CA LYS A 181 -18.43 -18.45 8.73
C LYS A 181 -19.92 -18.12 8.76
N ILE A 182 -20.28 -16.84 8.85
CA ILE A 182 -21.66 -16.37 9.06
C ILE A 182 -22.03 -15.33 7.99
N PRO A 183 -22.29 -15.77 6.75
CA PRO A 183 -22.48 -14.84 5.62
C PRO A 183 -23.64 -13.86 5.78
N PHE A 184 -24.72 -14.21 6.52
CA PHE A 184 -25.87 -13.32 6.72
C PHE A 184 -25.56 -12.10 7.60
N LEU A 185 -24.50 -12.15 8.43
CA LEU A 185 -24.03 -11.01 9.21
C LEU A 185 -23.02 -10.14 8.45
N LYS A 186 -22.81 -10.42 7.18
CA LYS A 186 -21.76 -9.80 6.35
C LYS A 186 -21.76 -8.27 6.42
N VAL A 187 -22.91 -7.62 6.32
CA VAL A 187 -23.01 -6.15 6.33
C VAL A 187 -22.56 -5.56 7.66
N VAL A 188 -23.03 -6.12 8.77
CA VAL A 188 -22.65 -5.67 10.13
C VAL A 188 -21.15 -5.88 10.34
N ILE A 189 -20.64 -7.04 9.97
CA ILE A 189 -19.21 -7.36 10.11
C ILE A 189 -18.36 -6.46 9.22
N ASP A 190 -18.81 -6.08 8.02
CA ASP A 190 -18.09 -5.16 7.14
C ASP A 190 -17.92 -3.77 7.74
N VAL A 191 -18.92 -3.28 8.44
CA VAL A 191 -18.83 -2.00 9.18
C VAL A 191 -17.82 -2.10 10.30
N LEU A 192 -17.94 -3.13 11.15
CA LEU A 192 -17.02 -3.38 12.26
C LEU A 192 -15.58 -3.58 11.77
N TYR A 193 -15.37 -4.35 10.71
CA TYR A 193 -14.07 -4.60 10.11
C TYR A 193 -13.38 -3.30 9.68
N ARG A 194 -14.12 -2.37 9.05
CA ARG A 194 -13.58 -1.06 8.64
C ARG A 194 -13.21 -0.18 9.83
N ILE A 195 -14.06 -0.11 10.85
CA ILE A 195 -13.79 0.69 12.06
C ILE A 195 -12.53 0.16 12.77
N VAL A 196 -12.50 -1.14 13.03
CA VAL A 196 -11.36 -1.79 13.71
C VAL A 196 -10.07 -1.65 12.90
N GLY A 197 -10.14 -1.81 11.58
CA GLY A 197 -8.98 -1.64 10.71
C GLY A 197 -8.37 -0.24 10.80
N ARG A 198 -9.21 0.81 10.83
CA ARG A 198 -8.75 2.20 11.03
C ARG A 198 -8.08 2.39 12.40
N LEU A 199 -8.69 1.87 13.47
CA LEU A 199 -8.13 1.97 14.82
C LEU A 199 -6.77 1.27 14.94
N ILE A 200 -6.64 0.06 14.38
CA ILE A 200 -5.37 -0.68 14.34
C ILE A 200 -4.32 0.11 13.55
N PHE A 201 -4.68 0.65 12.39
CA PHE A 201 -3.77 1.44 11.58
C PHE A 201 -3.26 2.67 12.32
N PHE A 202 -4.17 3.46 12.95
CA PHE A 202 -3.76 4.63 13.74
C PHE A 202 -2.87 4.26 14.95
N ARG A 203 -3.14 3.11 15.60
CA ARG A 203 -2.27 2.63 16.66
C ARG A 203 -0.87 2.33 16.13
N LYS A 204 -0.76 1.61 15.01
CA LYS A 204 0.54 1.32 14.37
C LYS A 204 1.28 2.57 13.93
N LEU A 205 0.58 3.60 13.44
CA LEU A 205 1.19 4.90 13.16
C LEU A 205 1.91 5.51 14.37
N LYS A 206 1.33 5.36 15.58
CA LYS A 206 1.95 5.86 16.82
C LYS A 206 3.15 5.02 17.27
N GLU A 207 3.16 3.73 16.96
CA GLU A 207 4.23 2.80 17.33
C GLU A 207 5.45 2.90 16.40
N MET A 208 5.24 3.22 15.14
CA MET A 208 6.31 3.35 14.15
C MET A 208 6.93 4.76 14.17
N LYS A 209 8.24 4.83 14.44
CA LYS A 209 9.00 6.09 14.36
C LYS A 209 9.45 6.31 12.93
N GLN A 210 9.13 7.48 12.37
CA GLN A 210 9.75 7.97 11.13
C GLN A 210 10.94 8.85 11.46
N ILE A 211 12.02 8.69 10.69
CA ILE A 211 13.23 9.53 10.80
C ILE A 211 13.02 10.76 9.92
N PHE A 212 13.00 11.92 10.52
CA PHE A 212 12.94 13.22 9.84
C PHE A 212 14.15 14.04 10.15
#